data_25e9cb2324b0bbfd773abd16e43fdd35
#
_entry.id   25e9cb2324b0bbfd773abd16e43fdd35
#
_cell.length_a   1.000
_cell.length_b   1.000
_cell.length_c   1.000
_cell.angle_alpha   90.00
_cell.angle_beta   90.00
_cell.angle_gamma   90.00
#
_symmetry.space_group_name_H-M   'P 1'
#
loop_
_entity.id
_entity.type
_entity.pdbx_description
1 polymer ?
#
loop_
_entity_poly.entity_id
_entity_poly.type
_entity_poly.pdbx_seq_one_letter_code
_entity_poly.pdbx_strand_id
1 'polypeptide(L)'
;MSGYEEKITSTDPKTRVFKQDTPSEGEFHGSAPCTSLPRPLPQSLPCTSDLLPPKKGQVKDVIGRVLEKSTKDSLRRSLTEGTYLGKEIFYLGNAWPGGSNQTDGETEILKTLAPDIFSRLRAYPIIWIFELGAGDSTKMSILLDLFELEGIKCYYCRVDINEELQKKNVRQLNKKYTYVECSGLLGTFEHGLAMAAAQAGKKVITSLGSTLLNLDNSQALKNLRGSCRDNNMVIIGHQGPEAMTGRDGEELHRASYHTKEYNKFIRGALRTGNEALGKEVFKAGEWEIGCAITPKGPWSHDFIFYHQGEERFRAFSSKKFNEQEVSDMFKTVGAPSPEIHRHPKTAMRIYVADCLGD
;
A
#
# COMPACT_ATOMS: atom_id res chain seq x y z
N MET A 1 8.84 42.04 27.43
CA MET A 1 8.11 42.90 26.46
C MET A 1 7.60 42.01 25.36
N SER A 2 6.29 41.93 25.32
CA SER A 2 5.28 41.56 24.27
C SER A 2 5.67 40.40 23.35
N GLY A 3 5.17 39.21 23.45
CA GLY A 3 3.81 38.74 23.38
C GLY A 3 3.29 38.77 21.94
N TYR A 4 3.48 37.66 21.16
CA TYR A 4 2.60 37.33 20.02
C TYR A 4 2.12 35.92 20.20
N GLU A 5 0.93 35.78 20.78
CA GLU A 5 0.10 34.58 20.62
C GLU A 5 -0.62 34.69 19.27
N GLU A 6 -0.20 33.93 18.29
CA GLU A 6 -1.01 33.67 17.09
C GLU A 6 -2.02 32.56 17.40
N LYS A 7 -3.26 32.96 17.66
CA LYS A 7 -4.41 32.05 17.66
C LYS A 7 -4.67 31.57 16.22
N ILE A 8 -4.27 30.36 15.91
CA ILE A 8 -4.74 29.67 14.70
C ILE A 8 -6.17 29.21 14.97
N THR A 9 -7.13 30.02 14.60
CA THR A 9 -8.54 29.63 14.51
C THR A 9 -8.77 28.95 13.17
N SER A 10 -8.73 27.62 13.16
CA SER A 10 -9.25 26.84 12.03
C SER A 10 -10.77 26.94 11.98
N THR A 11 -11.29 27.65 10.99
CA THR A 11 -12.74 27.85 10.76
C THR A 11 -13.34 26.82 9.81
N ASP A 12 -12.92 25.57 9.82
CA ASP A 12 -13.61 24.48 9.09
C ASP A 12 -14.44 23.63 10.09
N PRO A 13 -15.78 23.80 10.14
CA PRO A 13 -16.63 23.14 11.14
C PRO A 13 -16.84 21.64 10.90
N LYS A 14 -16.17 21.02 9.91
CA LYS A 14 -16.44 19.65 9.49
C LYS A 14 -15.39 18.61 9.89
N THR A 15 -14.38 19.03 10.65
CA THR A 15 -13.36 18.10 11.19
C THR A 15 -13.42 18.12 12.71
N ARG A 16 -14.38 17.40 13.31
CA ARG A 16 -14.39 17.18 14.75
C ARG A 16 -13.37 16.08 15.11
N VAL A 17 -12.35 16.48 15.83
CA VAL A 17 -11.45 15.54 16.53
C VAL A 17 -12.10 15.23 17.88
N PHE A 18 -12.59 14.03 18.07
CA PHE A 18 -13.08 13.58 19.37
C PHE A 18 -11.86 13.20 20.23
N LYS A 19 -11.63 13.91 21.33
CA LYS A 19 -10.77 13.42 22.40
C LYS A 19 -11.50 12.27 23.08
N GLN A 20 -10.92 11.09 23.09
CA GLN A 20 -11.34 10.05 24.03
C GLN A 20 -10.80 10.44 25.40
N ASP A 21 -11.71 10.66 26.35
CA ASP A 21 -11.37 10.65 27.77
C ASP A 21 -10.83 9.25 28.10
N THR A 22 -9.70 9.19 28.78
CA THR A 22 -9.13 7.93 29.30
C THR A 22 -10.16 7.30 30.22
N PRO A 23 -10.62 6.06 29.94
CA PRO A 23 -11.49 5.37 30.87
C PRO A 23 -10.70 5.04 32.14
N SER A 24 -11.24 5.42 33.29
CA SER A 24 -10.86 4.89 34.60
C SER A 24 -10.94 3.36 34.55
N GLU A 25 -10.01 2.67 35.23
CA GLU A 25 -9.97 1.23 35.40
C GLU A 25 -11.31 0.68 35.91
N GLY A 26 -12.17 0.27 34.99
CA GLY A 26 -13.43 -0.43 35.25
C GLY A 26 -13.40 -1.74 34.47
N GLU A 27 -13.68 -2.83 35.17
CA GLU A 27 -13.67 -4.19 34.72
C GLU A 27 -14.42 -4.41 33.40
N PHE A 28 -13.68 -4.83 32.37
CA PHE A 28 -14.26 -5.24 31.10
C PHE A 28 -14.83 -6.68 31.22
N HIS A 29 -16.15 -6.78 31.30
CA HIS A 29 -16.85 -8.02 30.99
C HIS A 29 -16.67 -8.32 29.49
N GLY A 30 -16.12 -9.50 29.21
CA GLY A 30 -15.75 -9.95 27.90
C GLY A 30 -16.93 -10.01 26.92
N SER A 31 -16.87 -9.21 25.90
CA SER A 31 -17.56 -9.46 24.64
C SER A 31 -16.66 -10.36 23.79
N ALA A 32 -17.25 -11.46 23.29
CA ALA A 32 -16.58 -12.47 22.48
C ALA A 32 -15.81 -11.84 21.28
N PRO A 33 -14.65 -12.39 20.92
CA PRO A 33 -13.90 -11.90 19.77
C PRO A 33 -14.74 -12.12 18.50
N CYS A 34 -14.97 -11.04 17.75
CA CYS A 34 -15.61 -11.10 16.44
C CYS A 34 -14.64 -11.79 15.46
N THR A 35 -14.72 -13.12 15.35
CA THR A 35 -13.87 -13.97 14.53
C THR A 35 -14.53 -14.29 13.19
N SER A 36 -14.95 -13.31 12.42
CA SER A 36 -15.28 -13.52 11.01
C SER A 36 -14.55 -12.52 10.14
N LEU A 37 -13.28 -12.78 9.89
CA LEU A 37 -12.55 -12.17 8.78
C LEU A 37 -13.30 -12.48 7.48
N PRO A 38 -13.45 -11.51 6.56
CA PRO A 38 -14.02 -11.75 5.25
C PRO A 38 -13.24 -12.90 4.59
N ARG A 39 -13.97 -13.91 4.07
CA ARG A 39 -13.32 -14.99 3.31
C ARG A 39 -12.47 -14.37 2.20
N PRO A 40 -11.23 -14.81 2.04
CA PRO A 40 -10.42 -14.38 0.90
C PRO A 40 -11.17 -14.68 -0.39
N LEU A 41 -10.98 -13.81 -1.39
CA LEU A 41 -11.48 -14.00 -2.75
C LEU A 41 -11.25 -15.43 -3.21
N PRO A 42 -12.20 -16.11 -3.89
CA PRO A 42 -11.97 -17.42 -4.45
C PRO A 42 -10.78 -17.35 -5.40
N GLN A 43 -9.65 -17.91 -4.96
CA GLN A 43 -8.43 -17.99 -5.74
C GLN A 43 -8.57 -19.20 -6.68
N SER A 44 -9.14 -18.99 -7.85
CA SER A 44 -8.80 -19.87 -8.97
C SER A 44 -7.35 -19.58 -9.31
N LEU A 45 -6.47 -20.59 -9.19
CA LEU A 45 -5.09 -20.49 -9.67
C LEU A 45 -5.14 -20.04 -11.14
N PRO A 46 -4.32 -19.06 -11.54
CA PRO A 46 -4.30 -18.59 -12.92
C PRO A 46 -4.00 -19.75 -13.87
N CYS A 47 -4.69 -19.80 -15.01
CA CYS A 47 -4.36 -20.71 -16.08
C CYS A 47 -2.91 -20.49 -16.52
N THR A 48 -2.21 -21.52 -17.01
CA THR A 48 -0.80 -21.38 -17.44
C THR A 48 -0.59 -20.28 -18.48
N SER A 49 -1.58 -19.99 -19.34
CA SER A 49 -1.57 -18.84 -20.25
C SER A 49 -1.53 -17.49 -19.55
N ASP A 50 -2.02 -17.43 -18.31
CA ASP A 50 -2.08 -16.20 -17.53
C ASP A 50 -0.74 -15.86 -16.85
N LEU A 51 0.19 -16.81 -16.81
CA LEU A 51 1.53 -16.63 -16.25
C LEU A 51 2.52 -15.97 -17.23
N LEU A 52 2.16 -15.83 -18.51
CA LEU A 52 2.99 -15.10 -19.46
C LEU A 52 2.88 -13.58 -19.20
N PRO A 53 4.03 -12.88 -19.11
CA PRO A 53 4.03 -11.45 -18.88
C PRO A 53 3.41 -10.70 -20.05
N PRO A 54 2.78 -9.55 -19.80
CA PRO A 54 2.30 -8.69 -20.88
C PRO A 54 3.49 -8.19 -21.72
N LYS A 55 3.26 -8.03 -23.01
CA LYS A 55 4.27 -7.44 -23.90
C LYS A 55 4.53 -5.97 -23.54
N LYS A 56 5.66 -5.43 -23.99
CA LYS A 56 6.01 -4.01 -23.86
C LYS A 56 4.81 -3.13 -24.26
N GLY A 57 4.45 -2.20 -23.40
CA GLY A 57 3.35 -1.25 -23.64
C GLY A 57 1.95 -1.80 -23.40
N GLN A 58 1.78 -3.06 -23.04
CA GLN A 58 0.47 -3.67 -22.78
C GLN A 58 0.15 -3.74 -21.29
N VAL A 59 -1.14 -3.70 -21.00
CA VAL A 59 -1.71 -4.03 -19.68
C VAL A 59 -2.55 -5.29 -19.85
N LYS A 60 -2.19 -6.36 -19.13
CA LYS A 60 -2.94 -7.61 -19.10
C LYS A 60 -3.91 -7.60 -17.92
N ASP A 61 -5.17 -7.86 -18.17
CA ASP A 61 -6.19 -7.99 -17.15
C ASP A 61 -6.37 -9.47 -16.76
N VAL A 62 -6.12 -9.80 -15.50
CA VAL A 62 -6.30 -11.16 -14.94
C VAL A 62 -7.34 -11.22 -13.84
N ILE A 63 -7.91 -10.07 -13.43
CA ILE A 63 -8.97 -10.02 -12.41
C ILE A 63 -10.35 -9.68 -12.98
N GLY A 64 -10.41 -8.96 -14.10
CA GLY A 64 -11.64 -8.65 -14.82
C GLY A 64 -12.82 -8.30 -13.92
N ARG A 65 -14.02 -8.77 -14.28
CA ARG A 65 -15.26 -8.53 -13.53
C ARG A 65 -15.31 -9.18 -12.15
N VAL A 66 -14.38 -10.07 -11.81
CA VAL A 66 -14.35 -10.75 -10.51
C VAL A 66 -14.13 -9.77 -9.37
N LEU A 67 -13.20 -8.82 -9.56
CA LEU A 67 -12.93 -7.78 -8.56
C LEU A 67 -14.11 -6.85 -8.37
N GLU A 68 -14.76 -6.43 -9.46
CA GLU A 68 -15.96 -5.57 -9.40
C GLU A 68 -17.08 -6.24 -8.60
N LYS A 69 -17.39 -7.50 -8.91
CA LYS A 69 -18.40 -8.26 -8.18
C LYS A 69 -18.05 -8.43 -6.71
N SER A 70 -16.82 -8.81 -6.40
CA SER A 70 -16.35 -9.00 -5.03
C SER A 70 -16.39 -7.69 -4.23
N THR A 71 -16.05 -6.56 -4.83
CA THR A 71 -16.13 -5.25 -4.19
C THR A 71 -17.58 -4.89 -3.89
N LYS A 72 -18.52 -5.11 -4.82
CA LYS A 72 -19.95 -4.89 -4.60
C LYS A 72 -20.50 -5.75 -3.46
N ASP A 73 -20.13 -7.03 -3.42
CA ASP A 73 -20.60 -7.96 -2.39
C ASP A 73 -19.99 -7.65 -1.01
N SER A 74 -18.74 -7.25 -0.95
CA SER A 74 -18.07 -6.76 0.26
C SER A 74 -18.72 -5.50 0.79
N LEU A 75 -18.96 -4.53 -0.09
CA LEU A 75 -19.60 -3.26 0.26
C LEU A 75 -21.03 -3.45 0.76
N ARG A 76 -21.83 -4.31 0.10
CA ARG A 76 -23.18 -4.64 0.58
C ARG A 76 -23.19 -5.26 1.97
N ARG A 77 -22.27 -6.18 2.24
CA ARG A 77 -22.11 -6.79 3.58
C ARG A 77 -21.74 -5.74 4.62
N SER A 78 -20.77 -4.88 4.33
CA SER A 78 -20.34 -3.82 5.23
C SER A 78 -21.49 -2.87 5.57
N LEU A 79 -22.33 -2.52 4.60
CA LEU A 79 -23.51 -1.68 4.80
C LEU A 79 -24.60 -2.36 5.64
N THR A 80 -24.73 -3.69 5.54
CA THR A 80 -25.76 -4.46 6.26
C THR A 80 -25.33 -4.80 7.68
N GLU A 81 -24.05 -5.16 7.85
CA GLU A 81 -23.50 -5.70 9.10
C GLU A 81 -22.77 -4.64 9.94
N GLY A 82 -22.57 -3.41 9.43
CA GLY A 82 -21.86 -2.35 10.12
C GLY A 82 -20.38 -2.65 10.33
N THR A 83 -19.80 -3.49 9.45
CA THR A 83 -18.45 -4.01 9.61
C THR A 83 -17.44 -3.29 8.74
N TYR A 84 -16.28 -3.88 8.56
CA TYR A 84 -15.12 -3.38 7.86
C TYR A 84 -15.37 -3.10 6.37
N LEU A 85 -15.00 -1.91 5.90
CA LEU A 85 -15.04 -1.53 4.50
C LEU A 85 -13.76 -1.98 3.80
N GLY A 86 -13.89 -2.81 2.76
CA GLY A 86 -12.75 -3.38 2.03
C GLY A 86 -11.80 -2.31 1.46
N LYS A 87 -10.51 -2.58 1.53
CA LYS A 87 -9.45 -1.65 1.11
C LYS A 87 -9.50 -1.34 -0.39
N GLU A 88 -9.99 -2.27 -1.20
CA GLU A 88 -10.07 -2.19 -2.66
C GLU A 88 -10.87 -0.97 -3.12
N ILE A 89 -11.93 -0.60 -2.41
CA ILE A 89 -12.78 0.53 -2.78
C ILE A 89 -12.02 1.86 -2.83
N PHE A 90 -10.95 1.98 -2.03
CA PHE A 90 -10.14 3.20 -1.97
C PHE A 90 -9.21 3.35 -3.18
N TYR A 91 -8.84 2.24 -3.81
CA TYR A 91 -7.85 2.20 -4.88
C TYR A 91 -8.44 1.96 -6.27
N LEU A 92 -9.65 1.42 -6.39
CA LEU A 92 -10.27 1.11 -7.70
C LEU A 92 -10.45 2.33 -8.62
N GLY A 93 -10.81 3.48 -8.07
CA GLY A 93 -11.04 4.70 -8.85
C GLY A 93 -10.12 5.87 -8.46
N ASN A 94 -9.15 5.64 -7.57
CA ASN A 94 -8.31 6.71 -7.04
C ASN A 94 -6.85 6.26 -6.92
N ALA A 95 -5.92 7.18 -7.18
CA ALA A 95 -4.52 7.01 -6.83
C ALA A 95 -4.28 7.59 -5.43
N TRP A 96 -3.39 6.97 -4.66
CA TRP A 96 -2.88 7.58 -3.44
C TRP A 96 -2.27 8.95 -3.79
N PRO A 97 -2.63 10.03 -3.10
CA PRO A 97 -2.07 11.34 -3.38
C PRO A 97 -0.58 11.32 -3.03
N GLY A 98 0.25 11.73 -3.97
CA GLY A 98 1.67 12.00 -3.71
C GLY A 98 1.85 13.18 -2.75
N GLY A 99 3.10 13.49 -2.37
CA GLY A 99 3.45 14.67 -1.57
C GLY A 99 3.19 14.51 -0.07
N SER A 100 3.17 13.28 0.44
CA SER A 100 3.21 13.02 1.89
C SER A 100 4.66 12.85 2.35
N ASN A 101 4.94 13.19 3.61
CA ASN A 101 6.25 12.93 4.24
C ASN A 101 6.72 11.46 4.06
N GLN A 102 5.77 10.53 3.96
CA GLN A 102 6.02 9.13 3.68
C GLN A 102 6.58 8.92 2.26
N THR A 103 5.95 9.52 1.25
CA THR A 103 6.38 9.40 -0.15
C THR A 103 7.75 10.06 -0.35
N ASP A 104 7.96 11.23 0.23
CA ASP A 104 9.20 11.98 0.09
C ASP A 104 10.36 11.26 0.77
N GLY A 105 10.16 10.78 2.01
CA GLY A 105 11.19 10.03 2.74
C GLY A 105 11.58 8.72 2.03
N GLU A 106 10.62 7.98 1.49
CA GLU A 106 10.90 6.76 0.72
C GLU A 106 11.66 7.08 -0.58
N THR A 107 11.30 8.18 -1.24
CA THR A 107 11.98 8.66 -2.46
C THR A 107 13.44 9.04 -2.18
N GLU A 108 13.72 9.72 -1.07
CA GLU A 108 15.10 10.07 -0.68
C GLU A 108 15.95 8.84 -0.37
N ILE A 109 15.39 7.84 0.34
CA ILE A 109 16.10 6.57 0.56
C ILE A 109 16.41 5.90 -0.77
N LEU A 110 15.43 5.83 -1.69
CA LEU A 110 15.61 5.20 -2.99
C LEU A 110 16.68 5.89 -3.84
N LYS A 111 16.76 7.22 -3.83
CA LYS A 111 17.82 7.96 -4.55
C LYS A 111 19.21 7.55 -4.07
N THR A 112 19.37 7.32 -2.77
CA THR A 112 20.65 6.88 -2.18
C THR A 112 20.93 5.40 -2.47
N LEU A 113 19.90 4.57 -2.46
CA LEU A 113 20.01 3.11 -2.54
C LEU A 113 20.07 2.57 -3.98
N ALA A 114 19.41 3.25 -4.93
CA ALA A 114 19.26 2.75 -6.30
C ALA A 114 20.61 2.46 -7.02
N PRO A 115 21.69 3.23 -6.85
CA PRO A 115 22.98 2.89 -7.45
C PRO A 115 23.55 1.54 -6.96
N ASP A 116 23.38 1.23 -5.66
CA ASP A 116 23.82 -0.04 -5.11
C ASP A 116 22.97 -1.21 -5.63
N ILE A 117 21.64 -1.07 -5.59
CA ILE A 117 20.72 -2.05 -6.17
C ILE A 117 21.04 -2.29 -7.66
N PHE A 118 21.23 -1.23 -8.42
CA PHE A 118 21.59 -1.33 -9.83
C PHE A 118 22.91 -2.08 -10.02
N SER A 119 23.94 -1.77 -9.22
CA SER A 119 25.25 -2.44 -9.27
C SER A 119 25.15 -3.94 -9.03
N ARG A 120 24.30 -4.38 -8.09
CA ARG A 120 24.05 -5.79 -7.82
C ARG A 120 23.31 -6.49 -8.97
N LEU A 121 22.49 -5.77 -9.72
CA LEU A 121 21.61 -6.32 -10.75
C LEU A 121 22.26 -6.33 -12.14
N ARG A 122 23.08 -5.32 -12.47
CA ARG A 122 23.62 -5.10 -13.83
C ARG A 122 24.39 -6.28 -14.45
N ALA A 123 24.88 -7.19 -13.62
CA ALA A 123 25.62 -8.38 -14.06
C ALA A 123 24.71 -9.52 -14.58
N TYR A 124 23.40 -9.45 -14.34
CA TYR A 124 22.49 -10.50 -14.77
C TYR A 124 22.03 -10.26 -16.20
N PRO A 125 22.02 -11.31 -17.06
CA PRO A 125 21.64 -11.17 -18.48
C PRO A 125 20.14 -10.90 -18.67
N ILE A 126 19.32 -11.31 -17.71
CA ILE A 126 17.86 -11.13 -17.74
C ILE A 126 17.43 -10.63 -16.34
N ILE A 127 16.81 -9.46 -16.33
CA ILE A 127 16.36 -8.78 -15.10
C ILE A 127 14.88 -8.49 -15.23
N TRP A 128 14.11 -8.95 -14.25
CA TRP A 128 12.70 -8.64 -14.08
C TRP A 128 12.47 -7.84 -12.82
N ILE A 129 11.71 -6.77 -12.91
CA ILE A 129 11.25 -6.00 -11.76
C ILE A 129 9.72 -6.07 -11.71
N PHE A 130 9.17 -6.65 -10.66
CA PHE A 130 7.73 -6.70 -10.39
C PHE A 130 7.40 -5.76 -9.24
N GLU A 131 6.63 -4.71 -9.51
CA GLU A 131 6.20 -3.77 -8.48
C GLU A 131 4.76 -4.06 -8.05
N LEU A 132 4.62 -4.50 -6.80
CA LEU A 132 3.34 -4.87 -6.19
C LEU A 132 2.68 -3.64 -5.56
N GLY A 133 1.52 -3.21 -6.07
CA GLY A 133 0.86 -1.98 -5.68
C GLY A 133 1.58 -0.77 -6.26
N ALA A 134 1.78 -0.78 -7.57
CA ALA A 134 2.68 0.15 -8.27
C ALA A 134 2.27 1.63 -8.20
N GLY A 135 1.00 1.95 -7.91
CA GLY A 135 0.51 3.31 -7.77
C GLY A 135 0.96 4.24 -8.90
N ASP A 136 1.63 5.35 -8.56
CA ASP A 136 2.36 6.14 -9.56
C ASP A 136 3.76 5.54 -9.82
N SER A 137 4.41 5.94 -10.92
CA SER A 137 5.72 5.37 -11.31
C SER A 137 6.91 6.20 -10.83
N THR A 138 6.70 7.24 -10.06
CA THR A 138 7.73 8.25 -9.77
C THR A 138 8.89 7.64 -8.99
N LYS A 139 8.61 6.81 -8.00
CA LYS A 139 9.64 6.19 -7.15
C LYS A 139 10.48 5.18 -7.93
N MET A 140 9.84 4.24 -8.62
CA MET A 140 10.58 3.23 -9.39
C MET A 140 11.36 3.82 -10.56
N SER A 141 10.94 4.95 -11.12
CA SER A 141 11.71 5.64 -12.16
C SER A 141 13.16 5.94 -11.73
N ILE A 142 13.43 6.12 -10.44
CA ILE A 142 14.80 6.35 -9.93
C ILE A 142 15.73 5.18 -10.27
N LEU A 143 15.26 3.96 -10.09
CA LEU A 143 16.04 2.75 -10.43
C LEU A 143 16.01 2.49 -11.95
N LEU A 144 14.86 2.67 -12.59
CA LEU A 144 14.69 2.39 -14.02
C LEU A 144 15.53 3.34 -14.88
N ASP A 145 15.71 4.59 -14.45
CA ASP A 145 16.55 5.59 -15.14
C ASP A 145 18.03 5.15 -15.20
N LEU A 146 18.51 4.39 -14.21
CA LEU A 146 19.87 3.83 -14.24
C LEU A 146 20.03 2.74 -15.30
N PHE A 147 19.04 1.85 -15.44
CA PHE A 147 19.05 0.85 -16.52
C PHE A 147 18.99 1.49 -17.90
N GLU A 148 18.15 2.50 -18.06
CA GLU A 148 18.03 3.23 -19.33
C GLU A 148 19.31 3.97 -19.68
N LEU A 149 19.94 4.67 -18.70
CA LEU A 149 21.18 5.42 -18.90
C LEU A 149 22.35 4.54 -19.32
N GLU A 150 22.45 3.34 -18.73
CA GLU A 150 23.52 2.37 -19.03
C GLU A 150 23.20 1.47 -20.25
N GLY A 151 22.03 1.64 -20.88
CA GLY A 151 21.60 0.84 -22.03
C GLY A 151 21.36 -0.64 -21.69
N ILE A 152 21.08 -0.96 -20.41
CA ILE A 152 20.87 -2.33 -19.94
C ILE A 152 19.41 -2.71 -20.04
N LYS A 153 19.14 -3.81 -20.73
CA LYS A 153 17.77 -4.32 -20.88
C LYS A 153 17.20 -4.81 -19.55
N CYS A 154 16.04 -4.26 -19.19
CA CYS A 154 15.30 -4.63 -18.01
C CYS A 154 13.80 -4.74 -18.33
N TYR A 155 13.12 -5.73 -17.75
CA TYR A 155 11.68 -5.91 -17.87
C TYR A 155 11.01 -5.43 -16.59
N TYR A 156 10.17 -4.42 -16.71
CA TYR A 156 9.42 -3.86 -15.58
C TYR A 156 7.94 -4.13 -15.74
N CYS A 157 7.39 -4.90 -14.80
CA CYS A 157 5.97 -5.24 -14.75
C CYS A 157 5.32 -4.60 -13.51
N ARG A 158 4.41 -3.68 -13.75
CA ARG A 158 3.60 -3.03 -12.73
C ARG A 158 2.41 -3.90 -12.38
N VAL A 159 2.19 -4.21 -11.10
CA VAL A 159 1.04 -4.97 -10.61
C VAL A 159 0.16 -4.05 -9.77
N ASP A 160 -1.06 -3.78 -10.23
CA ASP A 160 -2.02 -2.94 -9.53
C ASP A 160 -3.46 -3.29 -9.92
N ILE A 161 -4.43 -2.92 -9.09
CA ILE A 161 -5.85 -3.12 -9.35
C ILE A 161 -6.52 -1.92 -10.04
N ASN A 162 -5.81 -0.78 -10.16
CA ASN A 162 -6.33 0.43 -10.79
C ASN A 162 -6.04 0.44 -12.29
N GLU A 163 -7.07 0.15 -13.10
CA GLU A 163 -6.94 0.01 -14.55
C GLU A 163 -6.51 1.29 -15.26
N GLU A 164 -7.13 2.42 -14.92
CA GLU A 164 -6.84 3.71 -15.58
C GLU A 164 -5.42 4.16 -15.31
N LEU A 165 -5.00 4.05 -14.03
CA LEU A 165 -3.65 4.40 -13.61
C LEU A 165 -2.61 3.50 -14.27
N GLN A 166 -2.88 2.19 -14.36
CA GLN A 166 -2.02 1.23 -15.05
C GLN A 166 -1.83 1.60 -16.53
N LYS A 167 -2.93 1.79 -17.27
CA LYS A 167 -2.88 2.15 -18.69
C LYS A 167 -2.14 3.47 -18.94
N LYS A 168 -2.40 4.49 -18.10
CA LYS A 168 -1.73 5.78 -18.18
C LYS A 168 -0.21 5.64 -17.97
N ASN A 169 0.19 4.99 -16.88
CA ASN A 169 1.59 4.91 -16.49
C ASN A 169 2.41 4.02 -17.45
N VAL A 170 1.86 2.89 -17.89
CA VAL A 170 2.52 2.03 -18.89
C VAL A 170 2.79 2.80 -20.19
N ARG A 171 1.82 3.60 -20.66
CA ARG A 171 2.03 4.44 -21.85
C ARG A 171 3.11 5.50 -21.64
N GLN A 172 3.13 6.16 -20.49
CA GLN A 172 4.12 7.20 -20.17
C GLN A 172 5.53 6.61 -20.08
N LEU A 173 5.69 5.50 -19.38
CA LEU A 173 6.98 4.83 -19.21
C LEU A 173 7.55 4.32 -20.54
N ASN A 174 6.72 3.73 -21.41
CA ASN A 174 7.18 3.26 -22.71
C ASN A 174 7.51 4.40 -23.71
N LYS A 175 7.05 5.62 -23.47
CA LYS A 175 7.53 6.82 -24.18
C LYS A 175 8.87 7.31 -23.66
N LYS A 176 9.13 7.10 -22.36
CA LYS A 176 10.34 7.53 -21.66
C LYS A 176 11.51 6.58 -21.94
N TYR A 177 11.25 5.27 -21.97
CA TYR A 177 12.28 4.24 -21.96
C TYR A 177 12.39 3.46 -23.27
N THR A 178 13.62 3.23 -23.70
CA THR A 178 13.98 2.40 -24.85
C THR A 178 14.44 1.02 -24.40
N TYR A 179 15.36 0.95 -23.44
CA TYR A 179 15.96 -0.29 -22.92
C TYR A 179 15.12 -0.92 -21.84
N VAL A 180 14.38 -0.14 -21.06
CA VAL A 180 13.43 -0.68 -20.09
C VAL A 180 12.09 -0.99 -20.76
N GLU A 181 11.73 -2.28 -20.81
CA GLU A 181 10.44 -2.73 -21.33
C GLU A 181 9.37 -2.70 -20.25
N CYS A 182 8.48 -1.71 -20.30
CA CYS A 182 7.43 -1.53 -19.31
C CYS A 182 6.13 -2.20 -19.73
N SER A 183 5.52 -2.93 -18.81
CA SER A 183 4.22 -3.57 -18.98
C SER A 183 3.39 -3.44 -17.68
N GLY A 184 2.10 -3.80 -17.74
CA GLY A 184 1.20 -3.75 -16.60
C GLY A 184 0.40 -5.03 -16.44
N LEU A 185 0.21 -5.44 -15.20
CA LEU A 185 -0.69 -6.51 -14.81
C LEU A 185 -1.81 -5.91 -13.96
N LEU A 186 -3.03 -5.91 -14.49
CA LEU A 186 -4.22 -5.60 -13.69
C LEU A 186 -4.57 -6.84 -12.88
N GLY A 187 -4.11 -6.87 -11.63
CA GLY A 187 -4.13 -8.07 -10.82
C GLY A 187 -3.83 -7.82 -9.34
N THR A 188 -3.98 -8.86 -8.53
CA THR A 188 -3.57 -8.89 -7.13
C THR A 188 -2.07 -9.18 -7.00
N PHE A 189 -1.54 -9.09 -5.79
CA PHE A 189 -0.14 -9.43 -5.52
C PHE A 189 0.16 -10.88 -5.85
N GLU A 190 -0.76 -11.81 -5.55
CA GLU A 190 -0.61 -13.21 -5.87
C GLU A 190 -0.47 -13.46 -7.38
N HIS A 191 -1.24 -12.73 -8.19
CA HIS A 191 -1.10 -12.82 -9.65
C HIS A 191 0.29 -12.33 -10.10
N GLY A 192 0.77 -11.22 -9.54
CA GLY A 192 2.12 -10.70 -9.81
C GLY A 192 3.22 -11.68 -9.41
N LEU A 193 3.10 -12.28 -8.21
CA LEU A 193 4.06 -13.25 -7.70
C LEU A 193 4.05 -14.56 -8.50
N ALA A 194 2.87 -15.05 -8.89
CA ALA A 194 2.77 -16.23 -9.76
C ALA A 194 3.41 -15.97 -11.14
N MET A 195 3.20 -14.78 -11.70
CA MET A 195 3.83 -14.39 -12.95
C MET A 195 5.35 -14.26 -12.80
N ALA A 196 5.84 -13.68 -11.70
CA ALA A 196 7.28 -13.56 -11.41
C ALA A 196 7.94 -14.94 -11.29
N ALA A 197 7.29 -15.88 -10.58
CA ALA A 197 7.80 -17.25 -10.41
C ALA A 197 7.94 -17.99 -11.74
N ALA A 198 7.14 -17.65 -12.75
CA ALA A 198 7.21 -18.27 -14.09
C ALA A 198 8.34 -17.68 -14.97
N GLN A 199 9.02 -16.61 -14.54
CA GLN A 199 10.08 -15.98 -15.34
C GLN A 199 11.46 -16.52 -15.00
N ALA A 200 12.28 -16.70 -16.03
CA ALA A 200 13.70 -16.99 -15.86
C ALA A 200 14.49 -15.70 -15.60
N GLY A 201 15.67 -15.82 -14.99
CA GLY A 201 16.57 -14.70 -14.68
C GLY A 201 16.44 -14.15 -13.28
N LYS A 202 17.15 -13.06 -13.00
CA LYS A 202 17.09 -12.36 -11.69
C LYS A 202 15.80 -11.59 -11.58
N LYS A 203 15.09 -11.80 -10.49
CA LYS A 203 13.83 -11.11 -10.22
C LYS A 203 14.00 -10.16 -9.03
N VAL A 204 13.42 -9.00 -9.15
CA VAL A 204 13.28 -8.02 -8.10
C VAL A 204 11.80 -7.86 -7.81
N ILE A 205 11.38 -8.19 -6.60
CA ILE A 205 10.00 -7.99 -6.15
C ILE A 205 10.00 -6.74 -5.29
N THR A 206 9.29 -5.72 -5.73
CA THR A 206 9.23 -4.46 -4.98
C THR A 206 7.80 -4.17 -4.51
N SER A 207 7.66 -3.58 -3.33
CA SER A 207 6.41 -3.03 -2.84
C SER A 207 6.70 -1.78 -2.00
N LEU A 208 6.41 -0.63 -2.56
CA LEU A 208 6.68 0.67 -1.95
C LEU A 208 5.39 1.29 -1.39
N GLY A 209 5.51 2.34 -0.57
CA GLY A 209 4.37 3.04 0.01
C GLY A 209 3.66 2.25 1.11
N SER A 210 4.35 1.40 1.84
CA SER A 210 3.81 0.58 2.95
C SER A 210 2.66 -0.34 2.51
N THR A 211 2.61 -0.77 1.25
CA THR A 211 1.44 -1.45 0.70
C THR A 211 1.37 -2.92 1.12
N LEU A 212 2.47 -3.67 0.98
CA LEU A 212 2.50 -5.13 1.20
C LEU A 212 2.25 -5.49 2.68
N LEU A 213 2.90 -4.79 3.61
CA LEU A 213 2.78 -5.07 5.03
C LEU A 213 1.47 -4.54 5.64
N ASN A 214 0.75 -3.66 4.93
CA ASN A 214 -0.56 -3.15 5.34
C ASN A 214 -1.74 -4.07 4.99
N LEU A 215 -1.50 -5.26 4.50
CA LEU A 215 -2.50 -6.31 4.37
C LEU A 215 -2.81 -6.95 5.74
N ASP A 216 -3.79 -7.85 5.81
CA ASP A 216 -3.90 -8.68 7.00
C ASP A 216 -2.62 -9.52 7.19
N ASN A 217 -2.34 -9.94 8.43
CA ASN A 217 -1.06 -10.58 8.75
C ASN A 217 -0.82 -11.86 7.97
N SER A 218 -1.85 -12.66 7.74
CA SER A 218 -1.75 -13.92 7.01
C SER A 218 -1.44 -13.68 5.54
N GLN A 219 -2.09 -12.69 4.94
CA GLN A 219 -1.89 -12.30 3.56
C GLN A 219 -0.53 -11.62 3.35
N ALA A 220 -0.12 -10.75 4.29
CA ALA A 220 1.21 -10.13 4.27
C ALA A 220 2.32 -11.16 4.32
N LEU A 221 2.25 -12.14 5.24
CA LEU A 221 3.23 -13.23 5.33
C LEU A 221 3.20 -14.15 4.10
N LYS A 222 2.02 -14.46 3.56
CA LYS A 222 1.90 -15.24 2.33
C LYS A 222 2.58 -14.55 1.14
N ASN A 223 2.33 -13.27 0.96
CA ASN A 223 2.92 -12.49 -0.11
C ASN A 223 4.42 -12.30 0.08
N LEU A 224 4.88 -12.06 1.32
CA LEU A 224 6.29 -11.96 1.64
C LEU A 224 7.01 -13.29 1.32
N ARG A 225 6.45 -14.43 1.73
CA ARG A 225 6.98 -15.76 1.38
C ARG A 225 7.05 -15.97 -0.12
N GLY A 226 6.02 -15.55 -0.87
CA GLY A 226 6.03 -15.61 -2.33
C GLY A 226 7.09 -14.71 -2.95
N SER A 227 7.36 -13.55 -2.35
CA SER A 227 8.39 -12.62 -2.81
C SER A 227 9.81 -13.13 -2.57
N CYS A 228 10.04 -13.84 -1.46
CA CYS A 228 11.36 -14.33 -1.03
C CYS A 228 11.73 -15.71 -1.62
N ARG A 229 11.23 -16.08 -2.80
CA ARG A 229 11.54 -17.35 -3.48
C ARG A 229 12.55 -17.15 -4.62
N ASP A 230 13.09 -18.26 -5.11
CA ASP A 230 13.78 -18.36 -6.39
C ASP A 230 14.93 -17.36 -6.59
N ASN A 231 15.71 -17.10 -5.57
CA ASN A 231 16.82 -16.13 -5.62
C ASN A 231 16.36 -14.69 -5.97
N ASN A 232 15.19 -14.32 -5.52
CA ASN A 232 14.67 -12.96 -5.74
C ASN A 232 15.41 -11.95 -4.86
N MET A 233 15.54 -10.71 -5.35
CA MET A 233 15.77 -9.55 -4.50
C MET A 233 14.42 -8.98 -4.11
N VAL A 234 14.22 -8.69 -2.82
CA VAL A 234 12.98 -8.12 -2.29
C VAL A 234 13.25 -6.72 -1.76
N ILE A 235 12.42 -5.74 -2.15
CA ILE A 235 12.55 -4.35 -1.75
C ILE A 235 11.19 -3.88 -1.22
N ILE A 236 11.10 -3.61 0.08
CA ILE A 236 9.84 -3.22 0.72
C ILE A 236 10.01 -1.88 1.41
N GLY A 237 9.20 -0.90 1.03
CA GLY A 237 9.07 0.36 1.74
C GLY A 237 8.02 0.27 2.83
N HIS A 238 8.33 0.72 4.04
CA HIS A 238 7.39 0.73 5.16
C HIS A 238 7.66 1.87 6.13
N GLN A 239 6.59 2.46 6.66
CA GLN A 239 6.68 3.48 7.71
C GLN A 239 6.58 2.82 9.09
N GLY A 240 7.58 3.06 9.93
CA GLY A 240 7.61 2.57 11.29
C GLY A 240 6.74 3.37 12.26
N PRO A 241 6.60 2.88 13.51
CA PRO A 241 5.76 3.49 14.54
C PRO A 241 6.39 4.74 15.20
N GLU A 242 7.65 5.04 14.98
CA GLU A 242 8.36 6.13 15.68
C GLU A 242 7.75 7.50 15.40
N ALA A 243 7.09 7.66 14.23
CA ALA A 243 6.31 8.85 13.94
C ALA A 243 5.09 9.01 14.87
N MET A 244 4.74 7.99 15.64
CA MET A 244 3.55 7.94 16.50
C MET A 244 3.90 7.98 17.99
N THR A 245 5.18 7.81 18.33
CA THR A 245 5.65 7.77 19.72
C THR A 245 6.06 9.16 20.19
N GLY A 246 5.48 9.61 21.30
CA GLY A 246 5.74 10.93 21.87
C GLY A 246 4.62 11.93 21.55
N ARG A 247 4.56 13.02 22.34
CA ARG A 247 3.49 14.01 22.27
C ARG A 247 3.40 14.69 20.90
N ASP A 248 4.53 14.92 20.25
CA ASP A 248 4.60 15.56 18.92
C ASP A 248 4.42 14.54 17.77
N GLY A 249 4.77 13.26 17.99
CA GLY A 249 4.69 12.21 16.97
C GLY A 249 3.25 11.88 16.58
N GLU A 250 2.32 11.82 17.53
CA GLU A 250 0.91 11.58 17.25
C GLU A 250 0.31 12.73 16.42
N GLU A 251 0.64 13.98 16.76
CA GLU A 251 0.17 15.15 16.03
C GLU A 251 0.72 15.20 14.61
N LEU A 252 2.02 14.97 14.43
CA LEU A 252 2.67 14.89 13.11
C LEU A 252 2.08 13.77 12.27
N HIS A 253 1.79 12.62 12.88
CA HIS A 253 1.18 11.49 12.18
C HIS A 253 -0.25 11.81 11.76
N ARG A 254 -1.06 12.38 12.65
CA ARG A 254 -2.42 12.86 12.32
C ARG A 254 -2.37 13.88 11.19
N ALA A 255 -1.47 14.86 11.26
CA ALA A 255 -1.29 15.87 10.21
C ALA A 255 -0.97 15.26 8.84
N SER A 256 -0.24 14.14 8.78
CA SER A 256 0.09 13.45 7.53
C SER A 256 -1.12 12.87 6.80
N TYR A 257 -2.22 12.59 7.53
CA TYR A 257 -3.45 12.01 6.99
C TYR A 257 -4.64 12.99 6.94
N HIS A 258 -4.46 14.23 7.43
CA HIS A 258 -5.52 15.26 7.39
C HIS A 258 -5.29 16.34 6.34
N THR A 259 -4.57 16.00 5.26
CA THR A 259 -4.37 16.89 4.12
C THR A 259 -5.63 16.98 3.24
N LYS A 260 -5.76 18.05 2.45
CA LYS A 260 -6.84 18.20 1.48
C LYS A 260 -6.83 17.06 0.45
N GLU A 261 -5.65 16.65 0.02
CA GLU A 261 -5.41 15.58 -0.94
C GLU A 261 -5.86 14.23 -0.37
N TYR A 262 -5.51 13.95 0.87
CA TYR A 262 -5.94 12.75 1.57
C TYR A 262 -7.47 12.70 1.74
N ASN A 263 -8.07 13.80 2.20
CA ASN A 263 -9.53 13.90 2.32
C ASN A 263 -10.22 13.67 0.96
N LYS A 264 -9.64 14.18 -0.13
CA LYS A 264 -10.13 13.93 -1.50
C LYS A 264 -10.05 12.46 -1.86
N PHE A 265 -8.92 11.79 -1.54
CA PHE A 265 -8.75 10.36 -1.77
C PHE A 265 -9.80 9.53 -1.03
N ILE A 266 -9.99 9.75 0.27
CA ILE A 266 -10.97 9.02 1.07
C ILE A 266 -12.40 9.28 0.59
N ARG A 267 -12.77 10.53 0.27
CA ARG A 267 -14.09 10.85 -0.31
C ARG A 267 -14.30 10.25 -1.69
N GLY A 268 -13.23 10.06 -2.45
CA GLY A 268 -13.24 9.32 -3.70
C GLY A 268 -13.73 7.88 -3.53
N ALA A 269 -13.33 7.21 -2.44
CA ALA A 269 -13.81 5.87 -2.13
C ALA A 269 -15.34 5.81 -1.92
N LEU A 270 -15.93 6.81 -1.27
CA LEU A 270 -17.39 6.88 -1.09
C LEU A 270 -18.11 7.00 -2.44
N ARG A 271 -17.56 7.78 -3.37
CA ARG A 271 -18.08 7.89 -4.74
C ARG A 271 -17.97 6.55 -5.46
N THR A 272 -16.81 5.90 -5.43
CA THR A 272 -16.62 4.56 -6.00
C THR A 272 -17.59 3.54 -5.39
N GLY A 273 -17.90 3.69 -4.10
CA GLY A 273 -18.91 2.90 -3.41
C GLY A 273 -20.32 3.10 -4.00
N ASN A 274 -20.72 4.34 -4.23
CA ASN A 274 -22.01 4.66 -4.85
C ASN A 274 -22.10 4.08 -6.29
N GLU A 275 -21.05 4.25 -7.09
CA GLU A 275 -20.94 3.70 -8.44
C GLU A 275 -21.06 2.16 -8.41
N ALA A 276 -20.32 1.50 -7.52
CA ALA A 276 -20.37 0.05 -7.36
C ALA A 276 -21.76 -0.47 -6.92
N LEU A 277 -22.47 0.29 -6.10
CA LEU A 277 -23.83 -0.04 -5.65
C LEU A 277 -24.91 0.31 -6.67
N GLY A 278 -24.63 1.17 -7.63
CA GLY A 278 -25.59 1.72 -8.59
C GLY A 278 -26.63 2.63 -7.92
N LYS A 279 -26.34 3.19 -6.76
CA LYS A 279 -27.20 4.11 -6.01
C LYS A 279 -26.40 5.00 -5.07
N GLU A 280 -26.92 6.19 -4.78
CA GLU A 280 -26.29 7.12 -3.84
C GLU A 280 -26.63 6.76 -2.39
N VAL A 281 -25.74 5.97 -1.76
CA VAL A 281 -25.81 5.63 -0.33
C VAL A 281 -24.97 6.61 0.48
N PHE A 282 -23.82 6.97 -0.06
CA PHE A 282 -22.88 7.89 0.58
C PHE A 282 -23.11 9.31 0.05
N LYS A 283 -24.07 10.01 0.63
CA LYS A 283 -24.38 11.38 0.22
C LYS A 283 -23.33 12.36 0.72
N ALA A 284 -23.02 13.35 -0.10
CA ALA A 284 -22.07 14.38 0.25
C ALA A 284 -22.56 15.18 1.48
N GLY A 285 -21.69 15.33 2.47
CA GLY A 285 -21.98 16.09 3.70
C GLY A 285 -22.64 15.29 4.82
N GLU A 286 -23.17 14.08 4.55
CA GLU A 286 -23.74 13.22 5.60
C GLU A 286 -22.68 12.34 6.30
N TRP A 287 -21.51 12.19 5.69
CA TRP A 287 -20.44 11.32 6.16
C TRP A 287 -19.21 12.10 6.61
N GLU A 288 -18.76 11.80 7.81
CA GLU A 288 -17.54 12.34 8.40
C GLU A 288 -16.45 11.25 8.41
N ILE A 289 -15.19 11.69 8.29
CA ILE A 289 -14.03 10.82 8.33
C ILE A 289 -13.24 11.13 9.58
N GLY A 290 -13.11 10.15 10.44
CA GLY A 290 -12.27 10.21 11.63
C GLY A 290 -11.12 9.22 11.56
N CYS A 291 -10.28 9.26 12.57
CA CYS A 291 -9.20 8.31 12.75
C CYS A 291 -9.00 7.97 14.23
N ALA A 292 -8.52 6.75 14.46
CA ALA A 292 -8.03 6.33 15.76
C ALA A 292 -6.60 5.79 15.63
N ILE A 293 -5.78 6.03 16.64
CA ILE A 293 -4.45 5.44 16.74
C ILE A 293 -4.53 4.33 17.78
N THR A 294 -4.21 3.10 17.36
CA THR A 294 -4.22 1.91 18.21
C THR A 294 -2.79 1.48 18.52
N PRO A 295 -2.35 1.58 19.81
CA PRO A 295 -0.98 1.27 20.22
C PRO A 295 -0.73 -0.21 20.55
N LYS A 296 -1.62 -1.13 20.19
CA LYS A 296 -1.51 -2.57 20.51
C LYS A 296 -1.23 -3.40 19.27
N GLY A 297 -0.34 -4.39 19.39
CA GLY A 297 0.14 -5.19 18.26
C GLY A 297 1.10 -4.35 17.43
N PRO A 298 1.15 -4.45 16.11
CA PRO A 298 1.73 -3.35 15.35
C PRO A 298 0.86 -2.12 15.54
N TRP A 299 1.48 -0.97 15.82
CA TRP A 299 0.75 0.30 15.87
C TRP A 299 -0.06 0.48 14.60
N SER A 300 -1.27 1.01 14.71
CA SER A 300 -2.10 1.24 13.54
C SER A 300 -2.78 2.60 13.58
N HIS A 301 -2.95 3.16 12.39
CA HIS A 301 -3.80 4.30 12.14
C HIS A 301 -5.05 3.80 11.44
N ASP A 302 -6.16 3.78 12.16
CA ASP A 302 -7.44 3.23 11.71
C ASP A 302 -8.31 4.36 11.15
N PHE A 303 -8.87 4.17 9.98
CA PHE A 303 -9.79 5.12 9.35
C PHE A 303 -11.22 4.73 9.65
N ILE A 304 -12.01 5.71 10.13
CA ILE A 304 -13.37 5.48 10.62
C ILE A 304 -14.33 6.40 9.87
N PHE A 305 -15.43 5.86 9.40
CA PHE A 305 -16.51 6.63 8.82
C PHE A 305 -17.66 6.76 9.81
N TYR A 306 -18.08 7.99 10.01
CA TYR A 306 -19.23 8.35 10.84
C TYR A 306 -20.37 8.83 9.94
N HIS A 307 -21.58 8.46 10.29
CA HIS A 307 -22.82 8.95 9.68
C HIS A 307 -23.71 9.51 10.77
N GLN A 308 -24.03 10.80 10.69
CA GLN A 308 -24.81 11.51 11.72
C GLN A 308 -24.20 11.41 13.13
N GLY A 309 -22.86 11.41 13.22
CA GLY A 309 -22.13 11.34 14.48
C GLY A 309 -21.92 9.93 15.04
N GLU A 310 -22.50 8.90 14.44
CA GLU A 310 -22.30 7.49 14.85
C GLU A 310 -21.25 6.81 13.98
N GLU A 311 -20.36 6.02 14.61
CA GLU A 311 -19.43 5.13 13.90
C GLU A 311 -20.21 4.10 13.10
N ARG A 312 -19.99 4.04 11.79
CA ARG A 312 -20.66 3.10 10.89
C ARG A 312 -19.73 2.08 10.28
N PHE A 313 -18.53 2.51 9.88
CA PHE A 313 -17.56 1.60 9.29
C PHE A 313 -16.17 1.91 9.81
N ARG A 314 -15.42 0.87 10.11
CA ARG A 314 -13.97 0.94 10.07
C ARG A 314 -13.54 0.66 8.63
N ALA A 315 -12.79 1.60 8.05
CA ALA A 315 -12.22 1.43 6.73
C ALA A 315 -11.00 0.48 6.81
N PHE A 316 -9.86 0.87 6.36
CA PHE A 316 -8.65 0.09 6.52
C PHE A 316 -7.77 0.67 7.63
N SER A 317 -6.86 -0.17 8.13
CA SER A 317 -5.81 0.24 9.06
C SER A 317 -4.49 0.40 8.32
N SER A 318 -3.77 1.50 8.59
CA SER A 318 -2.39 1.67 8.18
C SER A 318 -1.48 1.21 9.31
N LYS A 319 -1.01 -0.04 9.22
CA LYS A 319 -0.14 -0.67 10.22
C LYS A 319 1.26 -0.05 10.18
N LYS A 320 1.89 0.03 11.34
CA LYS A 320 3.22 0.57 11.54
C LYS A 320 4.06 -0.46 12.31
N PHE A 321 4.76 -1.29 11.57
CA PHE A 321 5.67 -2.29 12.15
C PHE A 321 7.00 -1.63 12.46
N ASN A 322 7.57 -1.96 13.63
CA ASN A 322 8.95 -1.62 13.92
C ASN A 322 9.92 -2.56 13.16
N GLU A 323 11.20 -2.26 13.23
CA GLU A 323 12.22 -3.01 12.49
C GLU A 323 12.35 -4.47 12.92
N GLN A 324 12.17 -4.72 14.22
CA GLN A 324 12.21 -6.08 14.75
C GLN A 324 11.02 -6.89 14.25
N GLU A 325 9.82 -6.32 14.28
CA GLU A 325 8.60 -6.97 13.77
C GLU A 325 8.73 -7.31 12.28
N VAL A 326 9.27 -6.41 11.46
CA VAL A 326 9.50 -6.69 10.04
C VAL A 326 10.58 -7.77 9.87
N SER A 327 11.69 -7.71 10.61
CA SER A 327 12.74 -8.73 10.57
C SER A 327 12.21 -10.11 10.99
N ASP A 328 11.34 -10.16 11.99
CA ASP A 328 10.68 -11.41 12.42
C ASP A 328 9.72 -11.95 11.36
N MET A 329 9.07 -11.09 10.58
CA MET A 329 8.25 -11.51 9.43
C MET A 329 9.13 -12.18 8.35
N PHE A 330 10.30 -11.62 8.01
CA PHE A 330 11.26 -12.24 7.09
C PHE A 330 11.72 -13.61 7.63
N LYS A 331 12.10 -13.69 8.90
CA LYS A 331 12.48 -14.94 9.56
C LYS A 331 11.33 -15.97 9.53
N THR A 332 10.11 -15.54 9.79
CA THR A 332 8.91 -16.43 9.79
C THR A 332 8.66 -17.07 8.42
N VAL A 333 9.02 -16.39 7.34
CA VAL A 333 8.88 -16.93 5.98
C VAL A 333 10.13 -17.69 5.50
N GLY A 334 11.16 -17.83 6.35
CA GLY A 334 12.42 -18.51 6.02
C GLY A 334 13.37 -17.67 5.17
N ALA A 335 13.16 -16.35 5.11
CA ALA A 335 14.02 -15.46 4.35
C ALA A 335 15.19 -14.92 5.21
N PRO A 336 16.29 -14.45 4.59
CA PRO A 336 17.37 -13.79 5.30
C PRO A 336 16.89 -12.49 5.96
N SER A 337 17.60 -12.06 7.00
CA SER A 337 17.37 -10.76 7.61
C SER A 337 17.59 -9.64 6.59
N PRO A 338 16.67 -8.71 6.43
CA PRO A 338 16.82 -7.65 5.44
C PRO A 338 17.83 -6.59 5.86
N GLU A 339 18.51 -6.00 4.90
CA GLU A 339 19.21 -4.73 5.08
C GLU A 339 18.18 -3.63 5.32
N ILE A 340 18.41 -2.74 6.30
CA ILE A 340 17.45 -1.71 6.69
C ILE A 340 18.02 -0.33 6.40
N HIS A 341 17.41 0.37 5.45
CA HIS A 341 17.76 1.72 5.05
C HIS A 341 16.73 2.71 5.61
N ARG A 342 17.21 3.62 6.48
CA ARG A 342 16.35 4.54 7.24
C ARG A 342 16.41 5.94 6.68
N HIS A 343 15.27 6.61 6.63
CA HIS A 343 15.26 8.06 6.40
C HIS A 343 15.63 8.80 7.69
N PRO A 344 16.54 9.79 7.65
CA PRO A 344 17.07 10.41 8.88
C PRO A 344 16.06 11.26 9.64
N LYS A 345 15.00 11.72 8.98
CA LYS A 345 14.01 12.67 9.57
C LYS A 345 12.58 12.13 9.62
N THR A 346 12.31 11.00 8.98
CA THR A 346 10.98 10.40 8.96
C THR A 346 11.07 8.96 9.44
N ALA A 347 9.94 8.38 9.79
CA ALA A 347 9.89 6.97 10.16
C ALA A 347 9.89 6.01 8.95
N MET A 348 10.20 6.52 7.74
CA MET A 348 10.28 5.69 6.54
C MET A 348 11.53 4.83 6.51
N ARG A 349 11.34 3.61 6.05
CA ARG A 349 12.38 2.61 5.86
C ARG A 349 12.20 1.88 4.55
N ILE A 350 13.32 1.44 3.96
CA ILE A 350 13.32 0.45 2.90
C ILE A 350 14.11 -0.76 3.41
N TYR A 351 13.48 -1.91 3.28
CA TYR A 351 14.03 -3.22 3.61
C TYR A 351 14.44 -3.91 2.31
N VAL A 352 15.71 -4.35 2.24
CA VAL A 352 16.25 -5.06 1.07
C VAL A 352 16.73 -6.43 1.52
N ALA A 353 16.29 -7.48 0.85
CA ALA A 353 16.76 -8.83 1.10
C ALA A 353 17.07 -9.53 -0.23
N ASP A 354 18.26 -10.13 -0.31
CA ASP A 354 18.62 -11.09 -1.36
C ASP A 354 18.25 -12.48 -0.87
N CYS A 355 17.12 -13.00 -1.33
CA CYS A 355 16.65 -14.32 -0.95
C CYS A 355 17.40 -15.36 -1.77
N LEU A 356 18.17 -16.20 -1.10
CA LEU A 356 18.87 -17.30 -1.75
C LEU A 356 17.85 -18.33 -2.23
N GLY A 357 18.06 -18.89 -3.41
CA GLY A 357 17.29 -20.04 -3.87
C GLY A 357 17.64 -21.26 -3.02
N ASP A 358 16.63 -22.11 -2.79
CA ASP A 358 16.80 -23.42 -2.15
C ASP A 358 17.67 -24.35 -3.03
#